data_de1e276ac24cfd005e0e53c1da84b096
#
_entry.id   de1e276ac24cfd005e0e53c1da84b096
#
_cell.length_a   1.000
_cell.length_b   1.000
_cell.length_c   1.000
_cell.angle_alpha   90.00
_cell.angle_beta   90.00
_cell.angle_gamma   90.00
#
_symmetry.space_group_name_H-M   'P 1'
#
loop_
_entity.id
_entity.type
_entity.pdbx_description
1 polymer ?
#
loop_
_entity_poly.entity_id
_entity_poly.type
_entity_poly.pdbx_seq_one_letter_code
_entity_poly.pdbx_strand_id
1 'polypeptide(L)'
;MISSLTPEPARLPSTPPGGDARAVSSDLSEVAPGDIAVGVVIGRTSEYFDYFVYGIASVLVFPFIFFPFESRLDGTLLSFVVFSFAFIARPIGTVVFMEIQRRWGRGTKLTFALFALGTATVGIAFLPGYDALGYTAIVLLAVLRVGQGIALGGSWDGLPSLLALSAPPQRRGWYAMMGQLGAPVGFMLASGLYLLLYATLSQEEFLSWGWRYPFFCAFAINVVALFARLRLVVADEYAQLFTDRALTPNKAGELLVSQPYNVILGAFGALASYALFHIVTIFPLAWITLYSQRSMTEFLAMQIVAAILGTCGVIASGVIADRIGRTKTLALSAALIAVFGGFSPMLLQGGPLGPHLFILIGFSLLGLSYGQAAGALNANFEPRFRYTGAALTSDFAWLIGAGFAPLVALWLSSHFGLAYGVSLYLLSGAVGTLAALWINRKLAERD
;
A
#
# COMPACT_ATOMS: atom_id res chain seq x y z
N MET A 1 -15.64 17.96 86.28
CA MET A 1 -16.46 18.24 85.11
C MET A 1 -15.48 18.59 83.98
N ILE A 2 -15.14 17.62 83.12
CA ILE A 2 -14.25 17.82 82.00
C ILE A 2 -15.16 17.71 80.78
N SER A 3 -15.35 18.84 80.08
CA SER A 3 -16.09 18.96 78.84
C SER A 3 -15.21 18.52 77.68
N SER A 4 -15.65 17.48 76.98
CA SER A 4 -15.03 16.96 75.75
C SER A 4 -15.28 17.88 74.55
N LEU A 5 -14.24 18.52 74.06
CA LEU A 5 -14.22 19.19 72.74
C LEU A 5 -13.87 18.17 71.67
N THR A 6 -14.82 17.74 70.88
CA THR A 6 -14.59 17.06 69.61
C THR A 6 -14.23 18.09 68.54
N PRO A 7 -13.20 17.92 67.76
CA PRO A 7 -12.91 18.83 66.64
C PRO A 7 -13.87 18.56 65.48
N GLU A 8 -14.51 19.61 64.98
CA GLU A 8 -15.33 19.66 63.78
C GLU A 8 -14.50 19.29 62.57
N PRO A 9 -14.96 18.39 61.66
CA PRO A 9 -14.23 18.06 60.45
C PRO A 9 -14.23 19.26 59.49
N ALA A 10 -13.04 19.65 59.03
CA ALA A 10 -12.83 20.71 58.08
C ALA A 10 -13.65 20.44 56.79
N ARG A 11 -14.57 21.34 56.46
CA ARG A 11 -15.30 21.35 55.20
C ARG A 11 -14.32 21.63 54.07
N LEU A 12 -14.08 20.66 53.20
CA LEU A 12 -13.46 20.86 51.89
C LEU A 12 -14.29 21.84 51.06
N PRO A 13 -13.69 22.81 50.37
CA PRO A 13 -14.45 23.72 49.51
C PRO A 13 -15.15 22.90 48.39
N SER A 14 -16.45 23.10 48.29
CA SER A 14 -17.27 22.53 47.23
C SER A 14 -16.87 23.18 45.89
N THR A 15 -16.15 22.44 45.08
CA THR A 15 -15.92 22.79 43.65
C THR A 15 -17.25 22.74 42.91
N PRO A 16 -17.63 23.76 42.13
CA PRO A 16 -18.85 23.72 41.36
C PRO A 16 -18.74 22.64 40.29
N PRO A 17 -19.75 21.81 40.14
CA PRO A 17 -19.72 20.75 39.11
C PRO A 17 -19.87 21.40 37.72
N GLY A 18 -18.87 21.32 36.88
CA GLY A 18 -18.99 21.54 35.44
C GLY A 18 -18.10 22.57 34.76
N GLY A 19 -17.23 23.27 35.50
CA GLY A 19 -16.35 24.30 34.92
C GLY A 19 -14.99 23.80 34.42
N ASP A 20 -14.33 23.00 35.22
CA ASP A 20 -12.90 22.71 35.02
C ASP A 20 -12.60 21.55 34.05
N ALA A 21 -13.52 20.62 33.88
CA ALA A 21 -13.31 19.50 32.94
C ALA A 21 -13.35 19.96 31.47
N ARG A 22 -14.00 21.08 31.15
CA ARG A 22 -13.96 21.68 29.81
C ARG A 22 -12.75 22.58 29.57
N ALA A 23 -12.25 23.21 30.60
CA ALA A 23 -11.05 24.08 30.49
C ALA A 23 -9.75 23.26 30.38
N VAL A 24 -9.65 22.11 31.06
CA VAL A 24 -8.48 21.20 30.94
C VAL A 24 -8.50 20.42 29.61
N SER A 25 -9.65 20.23 28.97
CA SER A 25 -9.73 19.61 27.64
C SER A 25 -9.45 20.56 26.49
N SER A 26 -9.35 21.87 26.70
CA SER A 26 -9.08 22.87 25.66
C SER A 26 -7.61 23.25 25.51
N ASP A 27 -6.75 22.82 26.46
CA ASP A 27 -5.31 23.12 26.44
C ASP A 27 -4.40 21.94 26.01
N LEU A 28 -4.99 20.75 25.83
CA LEU A 28 -4.32 19.71 25.03
C LEU A 28 -4.55 20.12 23.57
N SER A 29 -3.51 20.63 22.92
CA SER A 29 -3.50 20.90 21.48
C SER A 29 -3.99 19.64 20.76
N GLU A 30 -5.28 19.61 20.40
CA GLU A 30 -5.86 18.52 19.64
C GLU A 30 -5.14 18.51 18.29
N VAL A 31 -4.22 17.55 18.11
CA VAL A 31 -3.59 17.33 16.81
C VAL A 31 -4.72 17.14 15.80
N ALA A 32 -4.88 18.12 14.93
CA ALA A 32 -5.98 18.10 13.97
C ALA A 32 -5.81 16.89 13.03
N PRO A 33 -6.89 16.15 12.72
CA PRO A 33 -6.81 15.05 11.75
C PRO A 33 -6.18 15.44 10.41
N GLY A 34 -6.25 16.73 10.03
CA GLY A 34 -5.60 17.29 8.86
C GLY A 34 -4.08 17.21 8.90
N ASP A 35 -3.46 17.46 10.04
CA ASP A 35 -2.00 17.43 10.20
C ASP A 35 -1.47 16.00 10.09
N ILE A 36 -2.20 15.04 10.66
CA ILE A 36 -1.91 13.60 10.50
C ILE A 36 -2.03 13.21 9.02
N ALA A 37 -3.07 13.71 8.34
CA ALA A 37 -3.34 13.37 6.94
C ALA A 37 -2.21 13.80 6.01
N VAL A 38 -1.65 14.99 6.17
CA VAL A 38 -0.52 15.48 5.35
C VAL A 38 0.69 14.55 5.52
N GLY A 39 1.06 14.21 6.75
CA GLY A 39 2.16 13.29 7.02
C GLY A 39 1.94 11.89 6.43
N VAL A 40 0.70 11.39 6.52
CA VAL A 40 0.30 10.09 5.92
C VAL A 40 0.43 10.13 4.40
N VAL A 41 -0.09 11.16 3.73
CA VAL A 41 -0.03 11.27 2.26
C VAL A 41 1.42 11.33 1.78
N ILE A 42 2.27 12.17 2.40
CA ILE A 42 3.68 12.31 2.03
C ILE A 42 4.43 10.99 2.23
N GLY A 43 4.27 10.37 3.40
CA GLY A 43 4.93 9.09 3.70
C GLY A 43 4.51 7.97 2.77
N ARG A 44 3.22 7.89 2.45
CA ARG A 44 2.71 6.88 1.49
C ARG A 44 3.15 7.16 0.06
N THR A 45 3.21 8.42 -0.35
CA THR A 45 3.73 8.79 -1.69
C THR A 45 5.17 8.33 -1.88
N SER A 46 6.04 8.53 -0.88
CA SER A 46 7.42 8.05 -0.91
C SER A 46 7.51 6.53 -1.05
N GLU A 47 6.72 5.78 -0.26
CA GLU A 47 6.69 4.31 -0.34
C GLU A 47 6.24 3.81 -1.72
N TYR A 48 5.17 4.42 -2.27
CA TYR A 48 4.65 4.04 -3.59
C TYR A 48 5.58 4.45 -4.72
N PHE A 49 6.28 5.58 -4.59
CA PHE A 49 7.28 5.98 -5.57
C PHE A 49 8.39 4.91 -5.70
N ASP A 50 9.01 4.51 -4.59
CA ASP A 50 10.03 3.44 -4.56
C ASP A 50 9.49 2.13 -5.16
N TYR A 51 8.27 1.80 -4.82
CA TYR A 51 7.58 0.61 -5.27
C TYR A 51 7.37 0.58 -6.79
N PHE A 52 6.91 1.69 -7.36
CA PHE A 52 6.68 1.80 -8.80
C PHE A 52 7.98 1.96 -9.60
N VAL A 53 9.01 2.55 -9.03
CA VAL A 53 10.34 2.57 -9.63
C VAL A 53 10.81 1.14 -9.92
N TYR A 54 10.72 0.25 -8.94
CA TYR A 54 11.05 -1.16 -9.15
C TYR A 54 10.09 -1.85 -10.13
N GLY A 55 8.78 -1.63 -9.97
CA GLY A 55 7.76 -2.26 -10.82
C GLY A 55 7.93 -1.92 -12.30
N ILE A 56 8.18 -0.65 -12.64
CA ILE A 56 8.42 -0.22 -14.03
C ILE A 56 9.77 -0.78 -14.54
N ALA A 57 10.83 -0.77 -13.71
CA ALA A 57 12.10 -1.36 -14.07
C ALA A 57 12.00 -2.87 -14.34
N SER A 58 11.12 -3.59 -13.63
CA SER A 58 10.91 -5.03 -13.84
C SER A 58 10.40 -5.37 -15.25
N VAL A 59 9.86 -4.40 -15.96
CA VAL A 59 9.40 -4.54 -17.35
C VAL A 59 10.38 -3.92 -18.35
N LEU A 60 10.78 -2.67 -18.11
CA LEU A 60 11.53 -1.89 -19.10
C LEU A 60 13.04 -2.14 -19.07
N VAL A 61 13.56 -2.74 -17.98
CA VAL A 61 14.99 -2.83 -17.73
C VAL A 61 15.45 -4.25 -17.44
N PHE A 62 14.87 -4.90 -16.44
CA PHE A 62 15.42 -6.15 -15.89
C PHE A 62 15.44 -7.33 -16.86
N PRO A 63 14.45 -7.51 -17.78
CA PRO A 63 14.54 -8.54 -18.81
C PRO A 63 15.77 -8.41 -19.71
N PHE A 64 16.28 -7.18 -19.90
CA PHE A 64 17.43 -6.90 -20.77
C PHE A 64 18.77 -6.97 -20.03
N ILE A 65 18.79 -6.54 -18.77
CA ILE A 65 20.05 -6.36 -18.01
C ILE A 65 20.37 -7.59 -17.17
N PHE A 66 19.36 -8.26 -16.61
CA PHE A 66 19.55 -9.41 -15.71
C PHE A 66 19.20 -10.76 -16.35
N PHE A 67 18.36 -10.77 -17.39
CA PHE A 67 17.93 -12.00 -18.07
C PHE A 67 18.15 -11.94 -19.59
N PRO A 68 19.32 -11.45 -20.08
CA PRO A 68 19.57 -11.30 -21.53
C PRO A 68 19.66 -12.63 -22.27
N PHE A 69 19.86 -13.73 -21.56
CA PHE A 69 19.98 -15.09 -22.10
C PHE A 69 18.62 -15.79 -22.31
N GLU A 70 17.53 -15.18 -21.87
CA GLU A 70 16.16 -15.69 -21.99
C GLU A 70 15.39 -15.00 -23.13
N SER A 71 14.26 -15.61 -23.53
CA SER A 71 13.30 -14.94 -24.41
C SER A 71 12.74 -13.68 -23.72
N ARG A 72 12.22 -12.73 -24.50
CA ARG A 72 11.59 -11.52 -23.94
C ARG A 72 10.48 -11.84 -22.96
N LEU A 73 9.66 -12.85 -23.27
CA LEU A 73 8.58 -13.30 -22.39
C LEU A 73 9.14 -13.92 -21.11
N ASP A 74 10.06 -14.87 -21.23
CA ASP A 74 10.61 -15.58 -20.07
C ASP A 74 11.43 -14.65 -19.19
N GLY A 75 12.23 -13.74 -19.75
CA GLY A 75 12.93 -12.71 -19.00
C GLY A 75 11.98 -11.77 -18.23
N THR A 76 10.84 -11.42 -18.82
CA THR A 76 9.81 -10.62 -18.12
C THR A 76 9.15 -11.42 -17.01
N LEU A 77 8.82 -12.70 -17.24
CA LEU A 77 8.27 -13.59 -16.20
C LEU A 77 9.26 -13.76 -15.03
N LEU A 78 10.54 -14.00 -15.31
CA LEU A 78 11.58 -14.07 -14.27
C LEU A 78 11.73 -12.76 -13.50
N SER A 79 11.66 -11.63 -14.18
CA SER A 79 11.64 -10.31 -13.53
C SER A 79 10.46 -10.17 -12.57
N PHE A 80 9.28 -10.69 -12.95
CA PHE A 80 8.10 -10.69 -12.07
C PHE A 80 8.20 -11.71 -10.94
N VAL A 81 8.92 -12.82 -11.12
CA VAL A 81 9.26 -13.72 -10.00
C VAL A 81 10.08 -12.96 -8.96
N VAL A 82 11.15 -12.29 -9.37
CA VAL A 82 11.97 -11.48 -8.44
C VAL A 82 11.17 -10.33 -7.84
N PHE A 83 10.30 -9.67 -8.64
CA PHE A 83 9.39 -8.64 -8.14
C PHE A 83 8.53 -9.15 -6.97
N SER A 84 8.01 -10.38 -7.06
CA SER A 84 7.14 -10.96 -6.02
C SER A 84 7.84 -11.23 -4.69
N PHE A 85 9.18 -11.35 -4.65
CA PHE A 85 9.95 -11.64 -3.43
C PHE A 85 9.77 -10.59 -2.33
N ALA A 86 9.58 -9.32 -2.70
CA ALA A 86 9.32 -8.29 -1.71
C ALA A 86 8.00 -8.51 -0.97
N PHE A 87 6.97 -9.01 -1.66
CA PHE A 87 5.67 -9.28 -1.05
C PHE A 87 5.70 -10.51 -0.14
N ILE A 88 6.49 -11.52 -0.52
CA ILE A 88 6.72 -12.71 0.33
C ILE A 88 7.49 -12.31 1.60
N ALA A 89 8.49 -11.45 1.46
CA ALA A 89 9.33 -11.02 2.58
C ALA A 89 8.65 -10.01 3.52
N ARG A 90 7.65 -9.27 3.04
CA ARG A 90 7.00 -8.19 3.77
C ARG A 90 6.32 -8.63 5.07
N PRO A 91 5.51 -9.70 5.14
CA PRO A 91 4.95 -10.18 6.41
C PRO A 91 6.03 -10.56 7.43
N ILE A 92 7.15 -11.14 6.98
CA ILE A 92 8.29 -11.46 7.83
C ILE A 92 8.89 -10.18 8.41
N GLY A 93 9.10 -9.18 7.56
CA GLY A 93 9.56 -7.85 7.96
C GLY A 93 8.64 -7.21 9.00
N THR A 94 7.33 -7.26 8.78
CA THR A 94 6.34 -6.74 9.71
C THR A 94 6.48 -7.36 11.10
N VAL A 95 6.62 -8.68 11.20
CA VAL A 95 6.78 -9.39 12.49
C VAL A 95 8.10 -8.97 13.17
N VAL A 96 9.21 -8.97 12.42
CA VAL A 96 10.54 -8.60 12.94
C VAL A 96 10.55 -7.15 13.45
N PHE A 97 10.04 -6.23 12.65
CA PHE A 97 10.04 -4.82 13.01
C PHE A 97 9.00 -4.45 14.08
N MET A 98 7.93 -5.21 14.25
CA MET A 98 7.04 -5.07 15.42
C MET A 98 7.76 -5.46 16.71
N GLU A 99 8.61 -6.48 16.68
CA GLU A 99 9.44 -6.83 17.84
C GLU A 99 10.47 -5.73 18.15
N ILE A 100 11.10 -5.16 17.12
CA ILE A 100 11.99 -4.00 17.26
C ILE A 100 11.23 -2.82 17.89
N GLN A 101 9.99 -2.54 17.44
CA GLN A 101 9.17 -1.48 18.02
C GLN A 101 8.85 -1.73 19.50
N ARG A 102 8.57 -2.97 19.88
CA ARG A 102 8.25 -3.32 21.28
C ARG A 102 9.45 -3.15 22.20
N ARG A 103 10.67 -3.44 21.72
CA ARG A 103 11.89 -3.36 22.53
C ARG A 103 12.54 -1.99 22.52
N TRP A 104 12.57 -1.32 21.37
CA TRP A 104 13.36 -0.09 21.18
C TRP A 104 12.52 1.12 20.73
N GLY A 105 11.22 0.98 20.68
CA GLY A 105 10.31 2.06 20.36
C GLY A 105 10.08 2.27 18.87
N ARG A 106 9.10 3.13 18.58
CA ARG A 106 8.58 3.38 17.23
C ARG A 106 9.58 4.12 16.35
N GLY A 107 10.26 5.13 16.91
CA GLY A 107 11.28 5.90 16.18
C GLY A 107 12.42 5.03 15.68
N THR A 108 12.96 4.17 16.56
CA THR A 108 14.03 3.21 16.23
C THR A 108 13.60 2.25 15.10
N LYS A 109 12.40 1.66 15.24
CA LYS A 109 11.83 0.80 14.20
C LYS A 109 11.80 1.50 12.84
N LEU A 110 11.23 2.72 12.80
CA LEU A 110 11.05 3.46 11.56
C LEU A 110 12.39 3.84 10.93
N THR A 111 13.37 4.25 11.75
CA THR A 111 14.73 4.57 11.30
C THR A 111 15.38 3.36 10.63
N PHE A 112 15.41 2.21 11.30
CA PHE A 112 16.00 1.00 10.72
C PHE A 112 15.27 0.52 9.47
N ALA A 113 13.94 0.58 9.47
CA ALA A 113 13.14 0.16 8.32
C ALA A 113 13.42 1.03 7.07
N LEU A 114 13.35 2.36 7.22
CA LEU A 114 13.56 3.27 6.09
C LEU A 114 15.03 3.34 5.65
N PHE A 115 15.98 3.18 6.58
CA PHE A 115 17.40 3.05 6.24
C PHE A 115 17.66 1.76 5.44
N ALA A 116 17.10 0.62 5.87
CA ALA A 116 17.22 -0.64 5.14
C ALA A 116 16.57 -0.57 3.76
N LEU A 117 15.38 0.07 3.65
CA LEU A 117 14.70 0.30 2.38
C LEU A 117 15.58 1.12 1.42
N GLY A 118 16.06 2.27 1.89
CA GLY A 118 16.92 3.15 1.09
C GLY A 118 18.21 2.46 0.65
N THR A 119 18.87 1.72 1.56
CA THR A 119 20.10 0.97 1.26
C THR A 119 19.85 -0.11 0.20
N ALA A 120 18.77 -0.88 0.33
CA ALA A 120 18.42 -1.90 -0.66
C ALA A 120 18.09 -1.26 -2.02
N THR A 121 17.36 -0.14 -2.04
CA THR A 121 16.98 0.58 -3.25
C THR A 121 18.21 1.15 -3.98
N VAL A 122 19.10 1.83 -3.24
CA VAL A 122 20.33 2.36 -3.86
C VAL A 122 21.28 1.23 -4.27
N GLY A 123 21.30 0.13 -3.54
CA GLY A 123 22.04 -1.08 -3.89
C GLY A 123 21.66 -1.62 -5.27
N ILE A 124 20.37 -1.60 -5.62
CA ILE A 124 19.88 -1.98 -6.96
C ILE A 124 20.42 -1.01 -8.02
N ALA A 125 20.47 0.30 -7.74
CA ALA A 125 20.99 1.29 -8.67
C ALA A 125 22.47 1.07 -9.02
N PHE A 126 23.27 0.57 -8.08
CA PHE A 126 24.69 0.25 -8.30
C PHE A 126 24.95 -1.15 -8.82
N LEU A 127 23.92 -2.01 -8.91
CA LEU A 127 24.10 -3.40 -9.27
C LEU A 127 24.53 -3.53 -10.75
N PRO A 128 25.66 -4.22 -11.03
CA PRO A 128 26.03 -4.58 -12.40
C PRO A 128 25.07 -5.62 -12.99
N GLY A 129 24.91 -5.60 -14.30
CA GLY A 129 24.07 -6.56 -15.02
C GLY A 129 24.69 -7.96 -15.14
N TYR A 130 23.96 -8.85 -15.83
CA TYR A 130 24.35 -10.22 -16.08
C TYR A 130 25.70 -10.31 -16.84
N ASP A 131 25.94 -9.43 -17.79
CA ASP A 131 27.18 -9.43 -18.60
C ASP A 131 28.44 -9.27 -17.75
N ALA A 132 28.34 -8.58 -16.61
CA ALA A 132 29.48 -8.34 -15.71
C ALA A 132 29.61 -9.39 -14.60
N LEU A 133 28.49 -9.87 -14.03
CA LEU A 133 28.49 -10.75 -12.85
C LEU A 133 27.81 -12.11 -13.08
N GLY A 134 27.29 -12.37 -14.27
CA GLY A 134 26.55 -13.60 -14.55
C GLY A 134 25.36 -13.80 -13.62
N TYR A 135 25.12 -15.03 -13.20
CA TYR A 135 24.02 -15.38 -12.26
C TYR A 135 24.14 -14.69 -10.90
N THR A 136 25.33 -14.24 -10.50
CA THR A 136 25.52 -13.50 -9.24
C THR A 136 24.73 -12.19 -9.25
N ALA A 137 24.60 -11.50 -10.41
CA ALA A 137 23.78 -10.31 -10.55
C ALA A 137 22.31 -10.58 -10.18
N ILE A 138 21.77 -11.70 -10.64
CA ILE A 138 20.37 -12.11 -10.38
C ILE A 138 20.17 -12.43 -8.90
N VAL A 139 21.11 -13.16 -8.30
CA VAL A 139 21.06 -13.49 -6.86
C VAL A 139 21.10 -12.21 -6.02
N LEU A 140 21.99 -11.27 -6.33
CA LEU A 140 22.08 -10.00 -5.62
C LEU A 140 20.82 -9.15 -5.81
N LEU A 141 20.24 -9.10 -7.02
CA LEU A 141 18.96 -8.44 -7.26
C LEU A 141 17.85 -9.04 -6.38
N ALA A 142 17.78 -10.38 -6.31
CA ALA A 142 16.81 -11.09 -5.50
C ALA A 142 17.00 -10.80 -3.99
N VAL A 143 18.24 -10.82 -3.49
CA VAL A 143 18.58 -10.50 -2.09
C VAL A 143 18.18 -9.07 -1.75
N LEU A 144 18.53 -8.10 -2.60
CA LEU A 144 18.15 -6.70 -2.41
C LEU A 144 16.63 -6.52 -2.44
N ARG A 145 15.93 -7.27 -3.32
CA ARG A 145 14.45 -7.25 -3.38
C ARG A 145 13.81 -7.83 -2.13
N VAL A 146 14.34 -8.91 -1.58
CA VAL A 146 13.92 -9.45 -0.27
C VAL A 146 14.18 -8.40 0.83
N GLY A 147 15.34 -7.75 0.82
CA GLY A 147 15.68 -6.66 1.74
C GLY A 147 14.68 -5.50 1.69
N GLN A 148 14.29 -5.06 0.49
CA GLN A 148 13.22 -4.06 0.33
C GLN A 148 11.89 -4.55 0.93
N GLY A 149 11.52 -5.83 0.71
CA GLY A 149 10.29 -6.40 1.25
C GLY A 149 10.27 -6.42 2.78
N ILE A 150 11.35 -6.86 3.41
CA ILE A 150 11.52 -6.83 4.88
C ILE A 150 11.40 -5.39 5.39
N ALA A 151 12.08 -4.44 4.75
CA ALA A 151 12.05 -3.04 5.12
C ALA A 151 10.65 -2.42 4.99
N LEU A 152 9.93 -2.73 3.92
CA LEU A 152 8.54 -2.29 3.70
C LEU A 152 7.59 -2.81 4.79
N GLY A 153 7.77 -4.04 5.29
CA GLY A 153 7.05 -4.53 6.47
C GLY A 153 7.31 -3.67 7.71
N GLY A 154 8.57 -3.20 7.86
CA GLY A 154 8.97 -2.31 8.95
C GLY A 154 8.47 -0.87 8.82
N SER A 155 8.20 -0.39 7.61
CA SER A 155 7.77 0.98 7.36
C SER A 155 6.35 1.29 7.85
N TRP A 156 5.55 0.27 8.21
CA TRP A 156 4.23 0.46 8.80
C TRP A 156 4.29 1.20 10.13
N ASP A 157 3.86 2.45 10.14
CA ASP A 157 3.93 3.34 11.30
C ASP A 157 2.62 3.46 12.11
N GLY A 158 1.52 2.93 11.57
CA GLY A 158 0.20 3.01 12.17
C GLY A 158 -0.50 4.37 12.01
N LEU A 159 0.13 5.36 11.37
CA LEU A 159 -0.49 6.67 11.13
C LEU A 159 -1.81 6.59 10.36
N PRO A 160 -1.98 5.75 9.31
CA PRO A 160 -3.27 5.59 8.65
C PRO A 160 -4.37 5.05 9.60
N SER A 161 -4.01 4.16 10.53
CA SER A 161 -4.96 3.66 11.54
C SER A 161 -5.31 4.74 12.56
N LEU A 162 -4.33 5.52 13.00
CA LEU A 162 -4.55 6.65 13.89
C LEU A 162 -5.49 7.67 13.24
N LEU A 163 -5.23 8.03 11.99
CA LEU A 163 -6.06 8.96 11.21
C LEU A 163 -7.51 8.48 11.12
N ALA A 164 -7.71 7.20 10.81
CA ALA A 164 -9.05 6.61 10.72
C ALA A 164 -9.80 6.59 12.07
N LEU A 165 -9.09 6.39 13.19
CA LEU A 165 -9.67 6.37 14.53
C LEU A 165 -9.91 7.79 15.10
N SER A 166 -9.12 8.77 14.67
CA SER A 166 -9.28 10.18 15.06
C SER A 166 -10.32 10.91 14.22
N ALA A 167 -10.77 10.31 13.11
CA ALA A 167 -11.77 10.89 12.23
C ALA A 167 -13.16 10.97 12.87
N PRO A 168 -13.92 12.06 12.63
CA PRO A 168 -15.33 12.13 13.00
C PRO A 168 -16.12 10.96 12.39
N PRO A 169 -17.12 10.38 13.13
CA PRO A 169 -17.87 9.22 12.64
C PRO A 169 -18.47 9.39 11.23
N GLN A 170 -18.89 10.62 10.89
CA GLN A 170 -19.53 10.97 9.62
C GLN A 170 -18.52 11.10 8.45
N ARG A 171 -17.20 11.13 8.74
CA ARG A 171 -16.12 11.33 7.75
C ARG A 171 -15.03 10.25 7.77
N ARG A 172 -15.36 9.09 8.32
CA ARG A 172 -14.39 7.97 8.39
C ARG A 172 -13.95 7.47 7.04
N GLY A 173 -14.83 7.46 6.03
CA GLY A 173 -14.48 7.11 4.65
C GLY A 173 -13.55 8.13 4.01
N TRP A 174 -13.79 9.42 4.24
CA TRP A 174 -12.94 10.51 3.78
C TRP A 174 -11.52 10.43 4.33
N TYR A 175 -11.37 10.26 5.64
CA TYR A 175 -10.04 10.15 6.25
C TYR A 175 -9.34 8.82 5.93
N ALA A 176 -10.09 7.73 5.74
CA ALA A 176 -9.51 6.44 5.35
C ALA A 176 -8.87 6.48 3.94
N MET A 177 -9.45 7.24 2.99
CA MET A 177 -8.91 7.34 1.63
C MET A 177 -7.63 8.18 1.55
N MET A 178 -7.36 9.07 2.50
CA MET A 178 -6.21 9.99 2.43
C MET A 178 -4.88 9.23 2.35
N GLY A 179 -4.70 8.16 3.11
CA GLY A 179 -3.52 7.31 3.02
C GLY A 179 -3.34 6.63 1.65
N GLN A 180 -4.41 6.50 0.88
CA GLN A 180 -4.36 5.85 -0.43
C GLN A 180 -4.08 6.83 -1.58
N LEU A 181 -4.17 8.14 -1.35
CA LEU A 181 -3.75 9.18 -2.32
C LEU A 181 -2.27 9.07 -2.68
N GLY A 182 -1.44 8.54 -1.78
CA GLY A 182 -0.03 8.31 -2.06
C GLY A 182 0.23 7.37 -3.23
N ALA A 183 -0.68 6.42 -3.51
CA ALA A 183 -0.47 5.45 -4.58
C ALA A 183 -0.50 6.08 -5.99
N PRO A 184 -1.57 6.77 -6.42
CA PRO A 184 -1.58 7.41 -7.73
C PRO A 184 -0.54 8.53 -7.84
N VAL A 185 -0.26 9.28 -6.77
CA VAL A 185 0.76 10.34 -6.78
C VAL A 185 2.16 9.73 -6.95
N GLY A 186 2.51 8.68 -6.19
CA GLY A 186 3.77 7.96 -6.33
C GLY A 186 3.93 7.34 -7.71
N PHE A 187 2.83 6.80 -8.29
CA PHE A 187 2.83 6.27 -9.65
C PHE A 187 3.10 7.36 -10.71
N MET A 188 2.43 8.51 -10.61
CA MET A 188 2.64 9.64 -11.52
C MET A 188 4.10 10.13 -11.49
N LEU A 189 4.69 10.23 -10.31
CA LEU A 189 6.09 10.64 -10.17
C LEU A 189 7.06 9.62 -10.77
N ALA A 190 6.87 8.32 -10.48
CA ALA A 190 7.71 7.26 -11.02
C ALA A 190 7.57 7.15 -12.54
N SER A 191 6.34 7.07 -13.05
CA SER A 191 6.06 7.00 -14.49
C SER A 191 6.53 8.25 -15.22
N GLY A 192 6.37 9.45 -14.62
CA GLY A 192 6.84 10.71 -15.18
C GLY A 192 8.37 10.75 -15.32
N LEU A 193 9.10 10.24 -14.33
CA LEU A 193 10.55 10.17 -14.39
C LEU A 193 11.03 9.14 -15.46
N TYR A 194 10.40 7.96 -15.53
CA TYR A 194 10.69 7.00 -16.59
C TYR A 194 10.32 7.54 -17.97
N LEU A 195 9.18 8.24 -18.10
CA LEU A 195 8.78 8.90 -19.33
C LEU A 195 9.82 9.93 -19.79
N LEU A 196 10.28 10.79 -18.87
CA LEU A 196 11.32 11.78 -19.17
C LEU A 196 12.60 11.10 -19.68
N LEU A 197 13.10 10.09 -18.97
CA LEU A 197 14.32 9.39 -19.33
C LEU A 197 14.16 8.62 -20.65
N TYR A 198 13.05 7.96 -20.86
CA TYR A 198 12.78 7.18 -22.07
C TYR A 198 12.56 8.06 -23.30
N ALA A 199 12.07 9.30 -23.12
CA ALA A 199 11.88 10.29 -24.20
C ALA A 199 13.15 11.07 -24.55
N THR A 200 14.10 11.22 -23.61
CA THR A 200 15.30 12.07 -23.79
C THR A 200 16.57 11.29 -24.06
N LEU A 201 16.64 10.02 -23.66
CA LEU A 201 17.79 9.15 -23.85
C LEU A 201 17.56 8.19 -25.01
N SER A 202 18.64 7.82 -25.69
CA SER A 202 18.61 6.67 -26.59
C SER A 202 18.36 5.37 -25.79
N GLN A 203 17.90 4.33 -26.46
CA GLN A 203 17.68 3.04 -25.80
C GLN A 203 18.98 2.48 -25.18
N GLU A 204 20.12 2.69 -25.83
CA GLU A 204 21.43 2.28 -25.33
C GLU A 204 21.81 3.05 -24.05
N GLU A 205 21.67 4.37 -24.05
CA GLU A 205 21.92 5.21 -22.87
C GLU A 205 20.97 4.87 -21.73
N PHE A 206 19.68 4.67 -22.03
CA PHE A 206 18.68 4.31 -21.02
C PHE A 206 19.03 2.97 -20.34
N LEU A 207 19.40 1.93 -21.11
CA LEU A 207 19.74 0.62 -20.57
C LEU A 207 21.15 0.57 -19.93
N SER A 208 22.11 1.37 -20.40
CA SER A 208 23.45 1.38 -19.82
C SER A 208 23.51 2.09 -18.45
N TRP A 209 22.87 3.25 -18.33
CA TRP A 209 22.94 4.05 -17.10
C TRP A 209 21.63 4.74 -16.70
N GLY A 210 20.78 5.16 -17.64
CA GLY A 210 19.61 6.00 -17.39
C GLY A 210 18.62 5.41 -16.41
N TRP A 211 18.38 4.10 -16.46
CA TRP A 211 17.45 3.40 -15.59
C TRP A 211 17.81 3.42 -14.10
N ARG A 212 19.06 3.77 -13.75
CA ARG A 212 19.53 3.86 -12.37
C ARG A 212 19.03 5.11 -11.64
N TYR A 213 18.78 6.20 -12.37
CA TYR A 213 18.36 7.48 -11.78
C TYR A 213 17.06 7.41 -10.99
N PRO A 214 15.99 6.73 -11.43
CA PRO A 214 14.79 6.55 -10.63
C PRO A 214 15.07 5.92 -9.26
N PHE A 215 16.00 4.98 -9.15
CA PHE A 215 16.39 4.38 -7.88
C PHE A 215 17.18 5.34 -6.99
N PHE A 216 18.05 6.18 -7.55
CA PHE A 216 18.71 7.24 -6.79
C PHE A 216 17.71 8.28 -6.30
N CYS A 217 16.73 8.66 -7.12
CA CYS A 217 15.63 9.53 -6.69
C CYS A 217 14.81 8.90 -5.58
N ALA A 218 14.52 7.60 -5.67
CA ALA A 218 13.79 6.87 -4.63
C ALA A 218 14.56 6.86 -3.31
N PHE A 219 15.87 6.63 -3.35
CA PHE A 219 16.72 6.75 -2.16
C PHE A 219 16.65 8.15 -1.53
N ALA A 220 16.81 9.19 -2.35
CA ALA A 220 16.76 10.58 -1.86
C ALA A 220 15.40 10.92 -1.23
N ILE A 221 14.30 10.52 -1.88
CA ILE A 221 12.93 10.70 -1.37
C ILE A 221 12.73 9.93 -0.06
N ASN A 222 13.26 8.70 0.05
CA ASN A 222 13.17 7.89 1.28
C ASN A 222 13.91 8.55 2.44
N VAL A 223 15.07 9.19 2.19
CA VAL A 223 15.79 9.96 3.23
C VAL A 223 14.96 11.15 3.69
N VAL A 224 14.38 11.93 2.78
CA VAL A 224 13.51 13.08 3.14
C VAL A 224 12.28 12.59 3.91
N ALA A 225 11.64 11.52 3.43
CA ALA A 225 10.47 10.93 4.09
C ALA A 225 10.79 10.39 5.49
N LEU A 226 11.99 9.84 5.71
CA LEU A 226 12.44 9.41 7.03
C LEU A 226 12.39 10.56 8.03
N PHE A 227 13.00 11.70 7.70
CA PHE A 227 13.02 12.86 8.61
C PHE A 227 11.62 13.43 8.85
N ALA A 228 10.80 13.54 7.81
CA ALA A 228 9.41 14.00 7.92
C ALA A 228 8.57 13.09 8.83
N ARG A 229 8.68 11.77 8.66
CA ARG A 229 7.93 10.79 9.46
C ARG A 229 8.44 10.67 10.88
N LEU A 230 9.76 10.72 11.11
CA LEU A 230 10.33 10.69 12.46
C LEU A 230 9.85 11.86 13.28
N ARG A 231 9.81 13.06 12.72
CA ARG A 231 9.33 14.26 13.43
C ARG A 231 7.89 14.08 13.94
N LEU A 232 7.03 13.43 13.15
CA LEU A 232 5.64 13.15 13.55
C LEU A 232 5.57 12.03 14.59
N VAL A 233 6.25 10.91 14.34
CA VAL A 233 6.10 9.67 15.11
C VAL A 233 6.75 9.75 16.49
N VAL A 234 7.76 10.61 16.67
CA VAL A 234 8.52 10.77 17.93
C VAL A 234 7.93 11.89 18.80
N ALA A 235 7.11 12.78 18.27
CA ALA A 235 6.49 13.85 19.06
C ALA A 235 5.57 13.27 20.16
N ASP A 236 5.71 13.80 21.38
CA ASP A 236 5.00 13.30 22.57
C ASP A 236 3.47 13.30 22.40
N GLU A 237 2.94 14.30 21.73
CA GLU A 237 1.52 14.44 21.42
C GLU A 237 0.98 13.24 20.61
N TYR A 238 1.74 12.81 19.60
CA TYR A 238 1.37 11.63 18.81
C TYR A 238 1.57 10.32 19.60
N ALA A 239 2.61 10.24 20.43
CA ALA A 239 2.87 9.07 21.25
C ALA A 239 1.71 8.80 22.23
N GLN A 240 1.14 9.84 22.83
CA GLN A 240 -0.04 9.77 23.68
C GLN A 240 -1.26 9.30 22.90
N LEU A 241 -1.57 9.88 21.72
CA LEU A 241 -2.70 9.47 20.87
C LEU A 241 -2.62 7.99 20.47
N PHE A 242 -1.43 7.48 20.20
CA PHE A 242 -1.25 6.06 19.88
C PHE A 242 -1.55 5.15 21.08
N THR A 243 -1.16 5.60 22.29
CA THR A 243 -1.43 4.86 23.54
C THR A 243 -2.92 4.89 23.88
N ASP A 244 -3.55 6.05 23.81
CA ASP A 244 -4.98 6.23 24.10
C ASP A 244 -5.90 5.45 23.14
N ARG A 245 -5.45 5.24 21.90
CA ARG A 245 -6.18 4.48 20.88
C ARG A 245 -5.79 3.00 20.84
N ALA A 246 -5.01 2.50 21.81
CA ALA A 246 -4.50 1.12 21.87
C ALA A 246 -3.79 0.67 20.58
N LEU A 247 -3.09 1.60 19.89
CA LEU A 247 -2.35 1.34 18.66
C LEU A 247 -0.89 0.94 18.99
N THR A 248 -0.74 -0.09 19.79
CA THR A 248 0.56 -0.69 20.15
C THR A 248 0.70 -2.07 19.52
N PRO A 249 1.91 -2.47 19.07
CA PRO A 249 2.11 -3.77 18.47
C PRO A 249 2.01 -4.88 19.52
N ASN A 250 1.21 -5.89 19.25
CA ASN A 250 1.16 -7.14 19.97
C ASN A 250 1.88 -8.26 19.21
N LYS A 251 2.14 -9.39 19.88
CA LYS A 251 2.79 -10.53 19.25
C LYS A 251 1.94 -11.08 18.10
N ALA A 252 2.52 -11.18 16.91
CA ALA A 252 1.84 -11.68 15.73
C ALA A 252 1.35 -13.13 15.94
N GLY A 253 2.14 -13.97 16.64
CA GLY A 253 1.75 -15.35 16.95
C GLY A 253 0.48 -15.43 17.81
N GLU A 254 0.33 -14.55 18.80
CA GLU A 254 -0.88 -14.49 19.63
C GLU A 254 -2.11 -14.11 18.81
N LEU A 255 -1.99 -13.14 17.90
CA LEU A 255 -3.06 -12.75 16.99
C LEU A 255 -3.47 -13.92 16.07
N LEU A 256 -2.49 -14.58 15.45
CA LEU A 256 -2.75 -15.67 14.51
C LEU A 256 -3.41 -16.88 15.17
N VAL A 257 -3.15 -17.10 16.46
CA VAL A 257 -3.79 -18.18 17.24
C VAL A 257 -5.18 -17.77 17.75
N SER A 258 -5.32 -16.52 18.24
CA SER A 258 -6.57 -16.07 18.88
C SER A 258 -7.63 -15.59 17.89
N GLN A 259 -7.21 -14.99 16.77
CA GLN A 259 -8.12 -14.37 15.79
C GLN A 259 -7.76 -14.72 14.33
N PRO A 260 -7.47 -15.98 13.96
CA PRO A 260 -7.06 -16.37 12.61
C PRO A 260 -8.11 -16.02 11.57
N TYR A 261 -9.37 -16.13 11.96
CA TYR A 261 -10.52 -15.86 11.11
C TYR A 261 -10.61 -14.38 10.68
N ASN A 262 -10.40 -13.46 11.63
CA ASN A 262 -10.39 -12.02 11.35
C ASN A 262 -9.21 -11.63 10.44
N VAL A 263 -8.05 -12.32 10.58
CA VAL A 263 -6.90 -12.11 9.68
C VAL A 263 -7.24 -12.55 8.26
N ILE A 264 -7.85 -13.73 8.08
CA ILE A 264 -8.27 -14.23 6.76
C ILE A 264 -9.32 -13.29 6.15
N LEU A 265 -10.39 -12.95 6.87
CA LEU A 265 -11.41 -12.04 6.37
C LEU A 265 -10.82 -10.67 6.02
N GLY A 266 -9.91 -10.15 6.85
CA GLY A 266 -9.24 -8.88 6.60
C GLY A 266 -8.39 -8.91 5.32
N ALA A 267 -7.66 -10.00 5.08
CA ALA A 267 -6.84 -10.17 3.88
C ALA A 267 -7.69 -10.25 2.59
N PHE A 268 -8.82 -10.94 2.67
CA PHE A 268 -9.70 -11.13 1.51
C PHE A 268 -10.72 -10.00 1.32
N GLY A 269 -11.05 -9.23 2.37
CA GLY A 269 -12.09 -8.19 2.32
C GLY A 269 -11.86 -7.06 1.32
N ALA A 270 -10.64 -6.87 0.85
CA ALA A 270 -10.28 -5.89 -0.19
C ALA A 270 -9.47 -6.51 -1.34
N LEU A 271 -9.47 -7.84 -1.48
CA LEU A 271 -8.62 -8.57 -2.42
C LEU A 271 -8.81 -8.11 -3.86
N ALA A 272 -10.04 -7.78 -4.29
CA ALA A 272 -10.32 -7.24 -5.62
C ALA A 272 -9.50 -5.97 -5.93
N SER A 273 -9.36 -5.08 -4.95
CA SER A 273 -8.59 -3.84 -5.11
C SER A 273 -7.10 -4.13 -5.27
N TYR A 274 -6.57 -5.06 -4.49
CA TYR A 274 -5.17 -5.48 -4.58
C TYR A 274 -4.89 -6.27 -5.88
N ALA A 275 -5.82 -7.12 -6.32
CA ALA A 275 -5.70 -7.83 -7.59
C ALA A 275 -5.66 -6.86 -8.77
N LEU A 276 -6.51 -5.83 -8.76
CA LEU A 276 -6.54 -4.81 -9.81
C LEU A 276 -5.29 -3.94 -9.84
N PHE A 277 -4.59 -3.78 -8.69
CA PHE A 277 -3.52 -2.81 -8.53
C PHE A 277 -2.42 -2.94 -9.60
N HIS A 278 -1.77 -4.09 -9.68
CA HIS A 278 -0.71 -4.29 -10.68
C HIS A 278 -1.21 -4.72 -12.06
N ILE A 279 -2.44 -5.14 -12.16
CA ILE A 279 -3.10 -5.42 -13.46
C ILE A 279 -3.28 -4.13 -14.28
N VAL A 280 -3.45 -2.97 -13.64
CA VAL A 280 -3.58 -1.71 -14.38
C VAL A 280 -2.32 -0.85 -14.36
N THR A 281 -1.39 -1.07 -13.41
CA THR A 281 -0.17 -0.26 -13.31
C THR A 281 1.03 -0.88 -14.01
N ILE A 282 1.34 -2.15 -13.77
CA ILE A 282 2.57 -2.81 -14.23
C ILE A 282 2.33 -3.77 -15.40
N PHE A 283 1.29 -4.62 -15.32
CA PHE A 283 0.99 -5.58 -16.38
C PHE A 283 0.82 -4.94 -17.77
N PRO A 284 0.14 -3.77 -17.94
CA PRO A 284 -0.02 -3.18 -19.26
C PRO A 284 1.29 -2.74 -19.91
N LEU A 285 2.32 -2.38 -19.12
CA LEU A 285 3.65 -2.09 -19.64
C LEU A 285 4.28 -3.34 -20.26
N ALA A 286 4.20 -4.49 -19.58
CA ALA A 286 4.67 -5.77 -20.11
C ALA A 286 3.91 -6.17 -21.36
N TRP A 287 2.59 -6.00 -21.35
CA TRP A 287 1.74 -6.25 -22.50
C TRP A 287 2.16 -5.45 -23.73
N ILE A 288 2.32 -4.13 -23.59
CA ILE A 288 2.71 -3.23 -24.68
C ILE A 288 4.11 -3.61 -25.19
N THR A 289 5.06 -3.89 -24.29
CA THR A 289 6.44 -4.27 -24.64
C THR A 289 6.51 -5.58 -25.41
N LEU A 290 5.68 -6.56 -25.06
CA LEU A 290 5.74 -7.91 -25.63
C LEU A 290 4.88 -8.09 -26.89
N TYR A 291 3.72 -7.43 -26.95
CA TYR A 291 2.68 -7.75 -27.91
C TYR A 291 2.17 -6.58 -28.74
N SER A 292 2.75 -5.38 -28.57
CA SER A 292 2.33 -4.17 -29.29
C SER A 292 3.50 -3.46 -29.95
N GLN A 293 3.22 -2.78 -31.07
CA GLN A 293 4.18 -1.88 -31.74
C GLN A 293 4.01 -0.41 -31.31
N ARG A 294 3.33 -0.16 -30.18
CA ARG A 294 3.04 1.18 -29.73
C ARG A 294 4.24 1.83 -29.07
N SER A 295 4.29 3.15 -29.14
CA SER A 295 5.28 3.95 -28.43
C SER A 295 5.13 3.79 -26.93
N MET A 296 6.21 3.40 -26.25
CA MET A 296 6.24 3.30 -24.79
C MET A 296 6.06 4.69 -24.14
N THR A 297 6.59 5.75 -24.76
CA THR A 297 6.44 7.13 -24.28
C THR A 297 4.97 7.57 -24.30
N GLU A 298 4.25 7.28 -25.39
CA GLU A 298 2.80 7.57 -25.49
C GLU A 298 2.03 6.79 -24.42
N PHE A 299 2.38 5.53 -24.21
CA PHE A 299 1.68 4.68 -23.25
C PHE A 299 1.94 5.12 -21.79
N LEU A 300 3.17 5.46 -21.42
CA LEU A 300 3.50 6.03 -20.11
C LEU A 300 2.78 7.36 -19.86
N ALA A 301 2.72 8.23 -20.87
CA ALA A 301 1.96 9.49 -20.78
C ALA A 301 0.46 9.24 -20.52
N MET A 302 -0.13 8.25 -21.22
CA MET A 302 -1.52 7.86 -21.01
C MET A 302 -1.75 7.26 -19.61
N GLN A 303 -0.79 6.48 -19.09
CA GLN A 303 -0.88 5.96 -17.71
C GLN A 303 -0.84 7.09 -16.67
N ILE A 304 -0.10 8.17 -16.91
CA ILE A 304 -0.10 9.35 -16.03
C ILE A 304 -1.49 10.01 -16.03
N VAL A 305 -2.11 10.17 -17.21
CA VAL A 305 -3.49 10.69 -17.32
C VAL A 305 -4.47 9.78 -16.58
N ALA A 306 -4.32 8.45 -16.74
CA ALA A 306 -5.14 7.47 -16.02
C ALA A 306 -4.95 7.54 -14.50
N ALA A 307 -3.73 7.80 -14.02
CA ALA A 307 -3.46 7.97 -12.59
C ALA A 307 -4.11 9.24 -11.99
N ILE A 308 -4.29 10.29 -12.78
CA ILE A 308 -5.10 11.47 -12.37
C ILE A 308 -6.55 11.03 -12.15
N LEU A 309 -7.13 10.25 -13.07
CA LEU A 309 -8.48 9.68 -12.88
C LEU A 309 -8.54 8.74 -11.68
N GLY A 310 -7.48 7.96 -11.44
CA GLY A 310 -7.32 7.16 -10.24
C GLY A 310 -7.35 8.00 -8.96
N THR A 311 -6.67 9.16 -8.96
CA THR A 311 -6.72 10.12 -7.84
C THR A 311 -8.13 10.61 -7.59
N CYS A 312 -8.85 11.00 -8.66
CA CYS A 312 -10.27 11.38 -8.57
C CYS A 312 -11.12 10.22 -8.02
N GLY A 313 -10.84 8.98 -8.44
CA GLY A 313 -11.50 7.78 -7.93
C GLY A 313 -11.28 7.57 -6.43
N VAL A 314 -10.04 7.76 -5.94
CA VAL A 314 -9.73 7.69 -4.50
C VAL A 314 -10.54 8.73 -3.73
N ILE A 315 -10.58 9.98 -4.18
CA ILE A 315 -11.35 11.06 -3.55
C ILE A 315 -12.85 10.73 -3.56
N ALA A 316 -13.37 10.30 -4.69
CA ALA A 316 -14.79 9.90 -4.81
C ALA A 316 -15.14 8.76 -3.86
N SER A 317 -14.22 7.78 -3.66
CA SER A 317 -14.42 6.66 -2.74
C SER A 317 -14.67 7.13 -1.31
N GLY A 318 -13.97 8.18 -0.85
CA GLY A 318 -14.17 8.76 0.47
C GLY A 318 -15.58 9.31 0.65
N VAL A 319 -16.05 10.11 -0.32
CA VAL A 319 -17.40 10.68 -0.31
C VAL A 319 -18.49 9.61 -0.38
N ILE A 320 -18.29 8.59 -1.22
CA ILE A 320 -19.24 7.47 -1.36
C ILE A 320 -19.28 6.66 -0.07
N ALA A 321 -18.13 6.35 0.51
CA ALA A 321 -18.04 5.58 1.75
C ALA A 321 -18.67 6.30 2.95
N ASP A 322 -18.58 7.62 3.00
CA ASP A 322 -19.26 8.39 4.05
C ASP A 322 -20.81 8.36 3.91
N ARG A 323 -21.33 8.16 2.68
CA ARG A 323 -22.78 8.10 2.41
C ARG A 323 -23.37 6.70 2.58
N ILE A 324 -22.73 5.68 2.01
CA ILE A 324 -23.29 4.30 1.94
C ILE A 324 -22.56 3.31 2.85
N GLY A 325 -21.44 3.71 3.44
CA GLY A 325 -20.59 2.88 4.30
C GLY A 325 -19.47 2.19 3.51
N ARG A 326 -18.33 1.96 4.17
CA ARG A 326 -17.10 1.41 3.56
C ARG A 326 -17.28 0.00 3.00
N THR A 327 -17.97 -0.88 3.75
CA THR A 327 -18.22 -2.27 3.32
C THR A 327 -19.04 -2.33 2.03
N LYS A 328 -20.09 -1.49 1.91
CA LYS A 328 -20.90 -1.41 0.69
C LYS A 328 -20.12 -0.83 -0.47
N THR A 329 -19.27 0.18 -0.22
CA THR A 329 -18.38 0.75 -1.24
C THR A 329 -17.42 -0.30 -1.78
N LEU A 330 -16.82 -1.11 -0.92
CA LEU A 330 -15.94 -2.21 -1.34
C LEU A 330 -16.68 -3.29 -2.11
N ALA A 331 -17.87 -3.67 -1.68
CA ALA A 331 -18.69 -4.67 -2.39
C ALA A 331 -19.10 -4.18 -3.77
N LEU A 332 -19.53 -2.92 -3.90
CA LEU A 332 -19.85 -2.30 -5.19
C LEU A 332 -18.61 -2.25 -6.09
N SER A 333 -17.47 -1.82 -5.56
CA SER A 333 -16.22 -1.77 -6.30
C SER A 333 -15.77 -3.15 -6.77
N ALA A 334 -15.89 -4.18 -5.93
CA ALA A 334 -15.57 -5.55 -6.30
C ALA A 334 -16.48 -6.07 -7.43
N ALA A 335 -17.77 -5.75 -7.40
CA ALA A 335 -18.70 -6.08 -8.48
C ALA A 335 -18.34 -5.37 -9.78
N LEU A 336 -17.99 -4.07 -9.73
CA LEU A 336 -17.53 -3.32 -10.88
C LEU A 336 -16.19 -3.86 -11.44
N ILE A 337 -15.26 -4.28 -10.58
CA ILE A 337 -14.02 -4.94 -10.99
C ILE A 337 -14.31 -6.29 -11.66
N ALA A 338 -15.29 -7.06 -11.19
CA ALA A 338 -15.70 -8.31 -11.85
C ALA A 338 -16.23 -8.05 -13.26
N VAL A 339 -17.09 -7.04 -13.42
CA VAL A 339 -17.60 -6.62 -14.74
C VAL A 339 -16.45 -6.17 -15.65
N PHE A 340 -15.57 -5.30 -15.14
CA PHE A 340 -14.38 -4.86 -15.87
C PHE A 340 -13.47 -6.04 -16.28
N GLY A 341 -13.25 -6.99 -15.36
CA GLY A 341 -12.52 -8.22 -15.64
C GLY A 341 -13.15 -9.03 -16.77
N GLY A 342 -14.48 -9.15 -16.81
CA GLY A 342 -15.20 -9.81 -17.90
C GLY A 342 -15.02 -9.14 -19.27
N PHE A 343 -14.92 -7.80 -19.29
CA PHE A 343 -14.71 -7.03 -20.53
C PHE A 343 -13.23 -6.83 -20.89
N SER A 344 -12.29 -7.19 -20.02
CA SER A 344 -10.85 -6.93 -20.23
C SER A 344 -10.29 -7.58 -21.52
N PRO A 345 -10.71 -8.79 -21.99
CA PRO A 345 -10.29 -9.33 -23.27
C PRO A 345 -10.66 -8.43 -24.45
N MET A 346 -11.90 -7.95 -24.45
CA MET A 346 -12.40 -7.07 -25.50
C MET A 346 -11.65 -5.72 -25.52
N LEU A 347 -11.36 -5.17 -24.34
CA LEU A 347 -10.61 -3.91 -24.23
C LEU A 347 -9.15 -4.07 -24.66
N LEU A 348 -8.44 -5.10 -24.20
CA LEU A 348 -7.03 -5.31 -24.53
C LEU A 348 -6.79 -5.65 -26.01
N GLN A 349 -7.76 -6.30 -26.66
CA GLN A 349 -7.71 -6.66 -28.08
C GLN A 349 -8.45 -5.65 -28.98
N GLY A 350 -9.10 -4.65 -28.41
CA GLY A 350 -10.03 -3.73 -29.07
C GLY A 350 -9.37 -2.61 -29.87
N GLY A 351 -8.50 -2.92 -30.83
CA GLY A 351 -7.92 -1.93 -31.74
C GLY A 351 -7.12 -0.81 -31.05
N PRO A 352 -6.99 0.38 -31.66
CA PRO A 352 -6.13 1.45 -31.12
C PRO A 352 -6.60 2.05 -29.77
N LEU A 353 -7.90 2.10 -29.54
CA LEU A 353 -8.47 2.72 -28.33
C LEU A 353 -8.63 1.75 -27.15
N GLY A 354 -8.68 0.45 -27.43
CA GLY A 354 -8.98 -0.56 -26.41
C GLY A 354 -8.04 -0.52 -25.18
N PRO A 355 -6.71 -0.64 -25.37
CA PRO A 355 -5.76 -0.56 -24.25
C PRO A 355 -5.79 0.78 -23.49
N HIS A 356 -6.08 1.90 -24.17
CA HIS A 356 -6.26 3.20 -23.51
C HIS A 356 -7.49 3.20 -22.61
N LEU A 357 -8.63 2.68 -23.11
CA LEU A 357 -9.85 2.53 -22.30
C LEU A 357 -9.62 1.56 -21.13
N PHE A 358 -8.87 0.48 -21.34
CA PHE A 358 -8.53 -0.45 -20.29
C PHE A 358 -7.81 0.25 -19.11
N ILE A 359 -6.78 1.07 -19.39
CA ILE A 359 -6.07 1.76 -18.32
C ILE A 359 -6.89 2.91 -17.71
N LEU A 360 -7.63 3.69 -18.49
CA LEU A 360 -8.45 4.80 -17.98
C LEU A 360 -9.55 4.28 -17.03
N ILE A 361 -10.31 3.28 -17.46
CA ILE A 361 -11.36 2.64 -16.64
C ILE A 361 -10.73 1.91 -15.46
N GLY A 362 -9.67 1.16 -15.71
CA GLY A 362 -8.98 0.38 -14.70
C GLY A 362 -8.42 1.23 -13.56
N PHE A 363 -7.75 2.36 -13.85
CA PHE A 363 -7.27 3.29 -12.82
C PHE A 363 -8.42 3.98 -12.07
N SER A 364 -9.50 4.33 -12.76
CA SER A 364 -10.69 4.90 -12.12
C SER A 364 -11.30 3.93 -11.10
N LEU A 365 -11.46 2.66 -11.49
CA LEU A 365 -11.93 1.59 -10.60
C LEU A 365 -10.94 1.25 -9.49
N LEU A 366 -9.63 1.27 -9.80
CA LEU A 366 -8.59 1.11 -8.79
C LEU A 366 -8.71 2.20 -7.74
N GLY A 367 -8.78 3.47 -8.13
CA GLY A 367 -8.96 4.58 -7.20
C GLY A 367 -10.19 4.41 -6.32
N LEU A 368 -11.33 4.10 -6.93
CA LEU A 368 -12.60 3.92 -6.23
C LEU A 368 -12.55 2.77 -5.20
N SER A 369 -11.93 1.64 -5.55
CA SER A 369 -11.85 0.47 -4.69
C SER A 369 -10.73 0.60 -3.65
N TYR A 370 -9.54 0.99 -4.09
CA TYR A 370 -8.35 1.04 -3.27
C TYR A 370 -8.41 2.12 -2.20
N GLY A 371 -9.10 3.24 -2.48
CA GLY A 371 -9.33 4.30 -1.49
C GLY A 371 -9.98 3.81 -0.19
N GLN A 372 -10.71 2.70 -0.21
CA GLN A 372 -11.34 2.11 0.97
C GLN A 372 -10.73 0.77 1.41
N ALA A 373 -9.70 0.27 0.70
CA ALA A 373 -9.14 -1.05 0.94
C ALA A 373 -8.43 -1.18 2.30
N ALA A 374 -7.70 -0.14 2.73
CA ALA A 374 -6.94 -0.19 3.97
C ALA A 374 -7.85 -0.21 5.19
N GLY A 375 -7.74 -1.27 5.98
CA GLY A 375 -8.40 -1.37 7.27
C GLY A 375 -9.92 -1.50 7.22
N ALA A 376 -10.47 -1.98 6.10
CA ALA A 376 -11.92 -2.14 5.93
C ALA A 376 -12.57 -3.02 6.99
N LEU A 377 -11.89 -4.05 7.45
CA LEU A 377 -12.35 -5.00 8.47
C LEU A 377 -11.56 -4.93 9.78
N ASN A 378 -10.78 -3.87 10.00
CA ASN A 378 -9.99 -3.71 11.23
C ASN A 378 -10.86 -3.57 12.50
N ALA A 379 -12.11 -3.19 12.33
CA ALA A 379 -13.06 -3.11 13.45
C ALA A 379 -13.36 -4.49 14.07
N ASN A 380 -13.18 -5.58 13.33
CA ASN A 380 -13.40 -6.95 13.82
C ASN A 380 -12.35 -7.41 14.83
N PHE A 381 -11.18 -6.75 14.85
CA PHE A 381 -10.15 -7.10 15.81
C PHE A 381 -10.44 -6.52 17.19
N GLU A 382 -10.15 -7.29 18.23
CA GLU A 382 -10.09 -6.76 19.59
C GLU A 382 -9.17 -5.52 19.64
N PRO A 383 -9.47 -4.53 20.47
CA PRO A 383 -8.68 -3.27 20.52
C PRO A 383 -7.17 -3.49 20.59
N ARG A 384 -6.71 -4.45 21.42
CA ARG A 384 -5.29 -4.79 21.59
C ARG A 384 -4.62 -5.30 20.32
N PHE A 385 -5.36 -5.94 19.39
CA PHE A 385 -4.82 -6.52 18.18
C PHE A 385 -5.01 -5.65 16.93
N ARG A 386 -5.72 -4.53 17.02
CA ARG A 386 -6.03 -3.68 15.84
C ARG A 386 -4.79 -3.23 15.09
N TYR A 387 -3.73 -2.85 15.80
CA TYR A 387 -2.48 -2.43 15.15
C TYR A 387 -1.82 -3.58 14.39
N THR A 388 -1.59 -4.71 15.05
CA THR A 388 -0.94 -5.89 14.47
C THR A 388 -1.81 -6.53 13.38
N GLY A 389 -3.12 -6.60 13.61
CA GLY A 389 -4.10 -7.11 12.65
C GLY A 389 -4.14 -6.27 11.38
N ALA A 390 -4.19 -4.94 11.50
CA ALA A 390 -4.18 -4.04 10.35
C ALA A 390 -2.94 -4.21 9.47
N ALA A 391 -1.76 -4.35 10.09
CA ALA A 391 -0.51 -4.53 9.36
C ALA A 391 -0.48 -5.89 8.63
N LEU A 392 -0.73 -6.99 9.36
CA LEU A 392 -0.65 -8.33 8.78
C LEU A 392 -1.72 -8.59 7.72
N THR A 393 -2.96 -8.14 7.93
CA THR A 393 -4.01 -8.27 6.91
C THR A 393 -3.68 -7.50 5.64
N SER A 394 -3.09 -6.31 5.77
CA SER A 394 -2.59 -5.54 4.64
C SER A 394 -1.49 -6.30 3.90
N ASP A 395 -0.52 -6.86 4.63
CA ASP A 395 0.59 -7.60 4.01
C ASP A 395 0.11 -8.85 3.27
N PHE A 396 -0.82 -9.61 3.85
CA PHE A 396 -1.41 -10.77 3.17
C PHE A 396 -2.26 -10.36 1.97
N ALA A 397 -3.02 -9.27 2.05
CA ALA A 397 -3.77 -8.76 0.90
C ALA A 397 -2.83 -8.32 -0.23
N TRP A 398 -1.71 -7.67 0.08
CA TRP A 398 -0.66 -7.35 -0.89
C TRP A 398 -0.02 -8.60 -1.49
N LEU A 399 0.32 -9.59 -0.67
CA LEU A 399 0.94 -10.83 -1.12
C LEU A 399 0.02 -11.60 -2.09
N ILE A 400 -1.23 -11.82 -1.68
CA ILE A 400 -2.18 -12.66 -2.44
C ILE A 400 -2.74 -11.90 -3.64
N GLY A 401 -3.13 -10.65 -3.46
CA GLY A 401 -3.83 -9.87 -4.48
C GLY A 401 -2.91 -9.15 -5.46
N ALA A 402 -1.79 -8.59 -5.01
CA ALA A 402 -0.96 -7.73 -5.85
C ALA A 402 0.41 -8.35 -6.18
N GLY A 403 1.02 -9.06 -5.24
CA GLY A 403 2.40 -9.53 -5.36
C GLY A 403 2.66 -10.44 -6.55
N PHE A 404 1.71 -11.31 -6.87
CA PHE A 404 1.79 -12.23 -8.00
C PHE A 404 0.97 -11.78 -9.22
N ALA A 405 0.23 -10.68 -9.12
CA ALA A 405 -0.70 -10.25 -10.17
C ALA A 405 -0.07 -10.15 -11.56
N PRO A 406 1.04 -9.42 -11.79
CA PRO A 406 1.62 -9.32 -13.13
C PRO A 406 2.21 -10.64 -13.61
N LEU A 407 2.81 -11.45 -12.71
CA LEU A 407 3.35 -12.77 -13.03
C LEU A 407 2.26 -13.72 -13.50
N VAL A 408 1.22 -13.89 -12.67
CA VAL A 408 0.14 -14.84 -12.94
C VAL A 408 -0.67 -14.40 -14.14
N ALA A 409 -1.00 -13.11 -14.25
CA ALA A 409 -1.74 -12.61 -15.41
C ALA A 409 -0.96 -12.77 -16.72
N LEU A 410 0.34 -12.50 -16.73
CA LEU A 410 1.18 -12.68 -17.92
C LEU A 410 1.33 -14.16 -18.27
N TRP A 411 1.59 -15.01 -17.27
CA TRP A 411 1.71 -16.46 -17.48
C TRP A 411 0.41 -17.09 -18.00
N LEU A 412 -0.72 -16.78 -17.39
CA LEU A 412 -2.03 -17.25 -17.87
C LEU A 412 -2.33 -16.71 -19.27
N SER A 413 -1.99 -15.46 -19.55
CA SER A 413 -2.20 -14.85 -20.86
C SER A 413 -1.36 -15.51 -21.96
N SER A 414 -0.16 -15.96 -21.65
CA SER A 414 0.71 -16.65 -22.61
C SER A 414 0.24 -18.08 -22.93
N HIS A 415 -0.48 -18.74 -22.02
CA HIS A 415 -0.93 -20.14 -22.20
C HIS A 415 -2.38 -20.26 -22.67
N PHE A 416 -3.29 -19.43 -22.18
CA PHE A 416 -4.74 -19.54 -22.44
C PHE A 416 -5.27 -18.47 -23.39
N GLY A 417 -4.39 -17.61 -23.90
CA GLY A 417 -4.79 -16.47 -24.74
C GLY A 417 -4.77 -15.16 -23.98
N LEU A 418 -4.29 -14.20 -24.69
CA LEU A 418 -3.70 -12.97 -24.26
C LEU A 418 -4.47 -12.17 -23.21
N ALA A 419 -5.76 -12.14 -23.26
CA ALA A 419 -6.54 -11.29 -22.36
C ALA A 419 -7.34 -12.09 -21.30
N TYR A 420 -7.50 -13.40 -21.49
CA TYR A 420 -8.28 -14.23 -20.55
C TYR A 420 -7.59 -14.39 -19.20
N GLY A 421 -6.25 -14.37 -19.16
CA GLY A 421 -5.50 -14.43 -17.91
C GLY A 421 -5.81 -13.26 -16.97
N VAL A 422 -5.94 -12.05 -17.51
CA VAL A 422 -6.38 -10.85 -16.77
C VAL A 422 -7.78 -11.01 -16.22
N SER A 423 -8.73 -11.47 -17.06
CA SER A 423 -10.11 -11.73 -16.65
C SER A 423 -10.19 -12.68 -15.47
N LEU A 424 -9.53 -13.84 -15.59
CA LEU A 424 -9.56 -14.88 -14.56
C LEU A 424 -9.00 -14.37 -13.24
N TYR A 425 -7.90 -13.61 -13.29
CA TYR A 425 -7.26 -13.05 -12.11
C TYR A 425 -8.17 -12.04 -11.41
N LEU A 426 -8.75 -11.09 -12.14
CA LEU A 426 -9.64 -10.07 -11.59
C LEU A 426 -10.94 -10.68 -11.03
N LEU A 427 -11.52 -11.66 -11.74
CA LEU A 427 -12.71 -12.36 -11.26
C LEU A 427 -12.44 -13.13 -9.96
N SER A 428 -11.29 -13.80 -9.83
CA SER A 428 -10.92 -14.51 -8.62
C SER A 428 -10.80 -13.55 -7.41
N GLY A 429 -10.18 -12.38 -7.60
CA GLY A 429 -10.08 -11.32 -6.59
C GLY A 429 -11.45 -10.76 -6.19
N ALA A 430 -12.33 -10.52 -7.17
CA ALA A 430 -13.68 -10.00 -6.93
C ALA A 430 -14.55 -11.01 -6.17
N VAL A 431 -14.53 -12.29 -6.57
CA VAL A 431 -15.24 -13.37 -5.86
C VAL A 431 -14.73 -13.51 -4.44
N GLY A 432 -13.40 -13.48 -4.23
CA GLY A 432 -12.80 -13.54 -2.90
C GLY A 432 -13.27 -12.39 -2.00
N THR A 433 -13.29 -11.16 -2.53
CA THR A 433 -13.78 -9.98 -1.77
C THR A 433 -15.26 -10.10 -1.44
N LEU A 434 -16.11 -10.41 -2.42
CA LEU A 434 -17.56 -10.51 -2.20
C LEU A 434 -17.89 -11.63 -1.21
N ALA A 435 -17.22 -12.78 -1.29
CA ALA A 435 -17.36 -13.88 -0.34
C ALA A 435 -16.95 -13.47 1.07
N ALA A 436 -15.79 -12.83 1.24
CA ALA A 436 -15.32 -12.38 2.54
C ALA A 436 -16.28 -11.35 3.18
N LEU A 437 -16.77 -10.39 2.41
CA LEU A 437 -17.72 -9.39 2.90
C LEU A 437 -19.09 -10.00 3.24
N TRP A 438 -19.55 -10.97 2.45
CA TRP A 438 -20.80 -11.70 2.74
C TRP A 438 -20.69 -12.53 4.03
N ILE A 439 -19.59 -13.27 4.21
CA ILE A 439 -19.32 -14.03 5.42
C ILE A 439 -19.24 -13.11 6.64
N ASN A 440 -18.52 -12.00 6.53
CA ASN A 440 -18.39 -11.01 7.59
C ASN A 440 -19.76 -10.47 8.04
N ARG A 441 -20.65 -10.17 7.11
CA ARG A 441 -22.01 -9.73 7.41
C ARG A 441 -22.81 -10.80 8.16
N LYS A 442 -22.72 -12.07 7.72
CA LYS A 442 -23.43 -13.18 8.34
C LYS A 442 -23.00 -13.44 9.79
N LEU A 443 -21.74 -13.16 10.12
CA LEU A 443 -21.25 -13.27 11.49
C LEU A 443 -21.78 -12.12 12.35
N ALA A 444 -21.72 -10.89 11.85
CA ALA A 444 -22.25 -9.72 12.56
C ALA A 444 -23.77 -9.77 12.77
N GLU A 445 -24.51 -10.60 12.04
CA GLU A 445 -25.94 -10.84 12.23
C GLU A 445 -26.20 -11.96 13.28
N ARG A 446 -25.18 -12.71 13.72
CA ARG A 446 -25.28 -13.79 14.72
C ARG A 446 -24.87 -13.37 16.13
N ASP A 447 -24.05 -12.34 16.25
CA ASP A 447 -23.60 -11.71 17.50
C ASP A 447 -24.57 -10.57 17.89
#